data_e83d6d18748f119117e65576b2f5a0df
#
_entry.id   e83d6d18748f119117e65576b2f5a0df
#
_cell.length_a   1.000
_cell.length_b   1.000
_cell.length_c   1.000
_cell.angle_alpha   90.00
_cell.angle_beta   90.00
_cell.angle_gamma   90.00
#
_symmetry.space_group_name_H-M   'P 1'
#
loop_
_entity.id
_entity.type
_entity.pdbx_description
1 polymer ?
#
loop_
_entity_poly.entity_id
_entity_poly.type
_entity_poly.pdbx_seq_one_letter_code
_entity_poly.pdbx_strand_id
1 'polypeptide(L)'
;MYCHILTSIIGSHSNIQDAIRYFENDDIIIAIVADGLGSRKMSAYGARLICNLMEKELVSKRPPLLSTEIVSPQIWQECLKSKDKDCDEYCTTCSFAFIDKSAKQITVGQIGDSPIFIKVDCNKVIELRQEKDFSNITDSLGGNTVSTFRVQNYHYK
;
A
#
# COMPACT_ATOMS: atom_id res chain seq x y z
N MET A 1 -8.28 22.69 9.17
CA MET A 1 -7.19 22.94 8.22
C MET A 1 -6.43 21.64 8.07
N TYR A 2 -6.37 21.08 6.88
CA TYR A 2 -5.66 19.83 6.62
C TYR A 2 -4.42 20.17 5.79
N CYS A 3 -3.27 19.63 6.19
CA CYS A 3 -2.04 19.76 5.42
C CYS A 3 -1.61 18.37 4.99
N HIS A 4 -1.42 18.18 3.69
CA HIS A 4 -0.93 16.93 3.13
C HIS A 4 0.48 17.18 2.58
N ILE A 5 1.45 16.43 3.08
CA ILE A 5 2.82 16.46 2.56
C ILE A 5 3.13 15.06 2.05
N LEU A 6 3.37 14.97 0.76
CA LEU A 6 3.80 13.75 0.09
C LEU A 6 5.22 13.98 -0.42
N THR A 7 6.16 13.18 0.06
CA THR A 7 7.55 13.27 -0.36
C THR A 7 8.17 11.88 -0.51
N SER A 8 8.98 11.70 -1.52
CA SER A 8 9.86 10.57 -1.69
C SER A 8 11.28 11.08 -1.92
N ILE A 9 12.24 10.49 -1.25
CA ILE A 9 13.64 10.94 -1.26
C ILE A 9 14.49 9.79 -1.78
N ILE A 10 15.41 10.09 -2.71
CA ILE A 10 16.43 9.12 -3.15
C ILE A 10 17.34 8.83 -1.97
N GLY A 11 17.41 7.56 -1.60
CA GLY A 11 18.35 7.04 -0.60
C GLY A 11 19.72 6.71 -1.22
N SER A 12 20.29 5.57 -0.86
CA SER A 12 21.59 5.09 -1.35
C SER A 12 21.54 4.47 -2.77
N HIS A 13 20.34 4.29 -3.34
CA HIS A 13 20.17 3.69 -4.67
C HIS A 13 20.22 4.75 -5.78
N SER A 14 20.59 4.32 -6.98
CA SER A 14 20.67 5.19 -8.16
C SER A 14 19.31 5.68 -8.65
N ASN A 15 18.23 4.98 -8.29
CA ASN A 15 16.86 5.30 -8.69
C ASN A 15 15.91 5.23 -7.50
N ILE A 16 14.87 6.06 -7.53
CA ILE A 16 13.75 5.98 -6.58
C ILE A 16 12.96 4.70 -6.87
N GLN A 17 12.90 3.80 -5.89
CA GLN A 17 12.13 2.56 -5.97
C GLN A 17 10.74 2.68 -5.31
N ASP A 18 10.51 3.76 -4.59
CA ASP A 18 9.25 4.04 -3.91
C ASP A 18 8.24 4.73 -4.82
N ALA A 19 6.97 4.56 -4.50
CA ALA A 19 5.86 5.25 -5.13
C ALA A 19 4.84 5.72 -4.09
N ILE A 20 4.21 6.85 -4.38
CA ILE A 20 3.18 7.45 -3.54
C ILE A 20 2.00 7.83 -4.43
N ARG A 21 0.78 7.63 -3.91
CA ARG A 21 -0.46 8.12 -4.51
C ARG A 21 -1.33 8.78 -3.45
N TYR A 22 -1.98 9.83 -3.87
CA TYR A 22 -2.98 10.54 -3.10
C TYR A 22 -4.17 10.89 -3.99
N PHE A 23 -5.36 10.65 -3.48
CA PHE A 23 -6.62 11.02 -4.13
C PHE A 23 -7.56 11.58 -3.07
N GLU A 24 -8.26 12.67 -3.39
CA GLU A 24 -9.27 13.25 -2.53
C GLU A 24 -10.41 13.83 -3.36
N ASN A 25 -11.62 13.62 -2.87
CA ASN A 25 -12.82 14.32 -3.31
C ASN A 25 -13.69 14.68 -2.10
N ASP A 26 -14.94 15.09 -2.34
CA ASP A 26 -15.85 15.49 -1.26
C ASP A 26 -16.15 14.35 -0.28
N ASP A 27 -16.17 13.11 -0.74
CA ASP A 27 -16.56 11.93 0.04
C ASP A 27 -15.40 11.18 0.68
N ILE A 28 -14.26 11.08 -0.02
CA ILE A 28 -13.17 10.17 0.36
C ILE A 28 -11.79 10.81 0.25
N ILE A 29 -10.86 10.26 1.07
CA ILE A 29 -9.43 10.49 0.93
C ILE A 29 -8.74 9.12 0.82
N ILE A 30 -7.80 9.00 -0.10
CA ILE A 30 -6.95 7.81 -0.28
C ILE A 30 -5.50 8.25 -0.26
N ALA A 31 -4.69 7.58 0.54
CA ALA A 31 -3.25 7.71 0.54
C ALA A 31 -2.62 6.32 0.41
N ILE A 32 -1.66 6.16 -0.50
CA ILE A 32 -1.00 4.88 -0.78
C ILE A 32 0.49 5.13 -0.86
N VAL A 33 1.26 4.25 -0.24
CA VAL A 33 2.73 4.23 -0.30
C VAL A 33 3.16 2.81 -0.65
N ALA A 34 4.12 2.68 -1.56
CA ALA A 34 4.73 1.41 -1.92
C ALA A 34 6.24 1.58 -1.98
N ASP A 35 6.96 0.61 -1.40
CA ASP A 35 8.41 0.52 -1.39
C ASP A 35 8.82 -0.70 -2.21
N GLY A 36 9.53 -0.46 -3.31
CA GLY A 36 10.03 -1.50 -4.19
C GLY A 36 11.24 -2.20 -3.59
N LEU A 37 11.24 -3.54 -3.57
CA LEU A 37 12.34 -4.32 -3.00
C LEU A 37 13.67 -4.01 -3.71
N GLY A 38 14.63 -3.48 -2.95
CA GLY A 38 15.92 -3.01 -3.46
C GLY A 38 16.77 -4.05 -4.21
N SER A 39 16.54 -5.34 -3.94
CA SER A 39 17.19 -6.47 -4.61
C SER A 39 16.57 -6.79 -5.99
N ARG A 40 15.46 -6.15 -6.39
CA ARG A 40 14.70 -6.46 -7.60
C ARG A 40 14.85 -5.34 -8.63
N LYS A 41 15.15 -5.70 -9.88
CA LYS A 41 15.45 -4.73 -10.94
C LYS A 41 14.29 -3.87 -11.36
N MET A 42 13.07 -4.42 -11.31
CA MET A 42 11.84 -3.77 -11.77
C MET A 42 10.94 -3.31 -10.61
N SER A 43 11.44 -3.31 -9.38
CA SER A 43 10.65 -2.98 -8.18
C SER A 43 10.09 -1.56 -8.20
N ALA A 44 10.84 -0.59 -8.75
CA ALA A 44 10.34 0.77 -8.97
C ALA A 44 9.10 0.82 -9.89
N TYR A 45 9.02 -0.06 -10.88
CA TYR A 45 7.84 -0.21 -11.71
C TYR A 45 6.71 -0.90 -10.95
N GLY A 46 7.04 -1.95 -10.19
CA GLY A 46 6.09 -2.64 -9.31
C GLY A 46 5.42 -1.70 -8.32
N ALA A 47 6.21 -0.86 -7.64
CA ALA A 47 5.69 0.12 -6.68
C ALA A 47 4.70 1.11 -7.36
N ARG A 48 5.05 1.64 -8.53
CA ARG A 48 4.13 2.51 -9.28
C ARG A 48 2.88 1.79 -9.77
N LEU A 49 3.01 0.55 -10.20
CA LEU A 49 1.88 -0.26 -10.68
C LEU A 49 0.89 -0.53 -9.55
N ILE A 50 1.38 -0.96 -8.37
CA ILE A 50 0.48 -1.25 -7.24
C ILE A 50 -0.24 0.00 -6.77
N CYS A 51 0.43 1.15 -6.69
CA CYS A 51 -0.21 2.40 -6.32
C CYS A 51 -1.38 2.75 -7.27
N ASN A 52 -1.21 2.57 -8.58
CA ASN A 52 -2.25 2.82 -9.56
C ASN A 52 -3.41 1.83 -9.47
N LEU A 53 -3.11 0.54 -9.24
CA LEU A 53 -4.13 -0.49 -9.07
C LEU A 53 -4.95 -0.25 -7.80
N MET A 54 -4.27 0.02 -6.68
CA MET A 54 -4.92 0.28 -5.40
C MET A 54 -5.82 1.52 -5.46
N GLU A 55 -5.38 2.61 -6.09
CA GLU A 55 -6.22 3.79 -6.25
C GLU A 55 -7.51 3.44 -6.98
N LYS A 56 -7.44 2.74 -8.12
CA LYS A 56 -8.61 2.32 -8.89
C LYS A 56 -9.56 1.42 -8.09
N GLU A 57 -9.01 0.43 -7.39
CA GLU A 57 -9.78 -0.51 -6.59
C GLU A 57 -10.49 0.18 -5.42
N LEU A 58 -9.78 1.02 -4.67
CA LEU A 58 -10.33 1.73 -3.52
C LEU A 58 -11.40 2.77 -3.93
N VAL A 59 -11.22 3.46 -5.06
CA VAL A 59 -12.23 4.38 -5.59
C VAL A 59 -13.48 3.63 -6.03
N SER A 60 -13.33 2.47 -6.68
CA SER A 60 -14.46 1.73 -7.26
C SER A 60 -15.26 0.93 -6.25
N LYS A 61 -14.60 0.29 -5.28
CA LYS A 61 -15.24 -0.70 -4.40
C LYS A 61 -15.66 -0.16 -3.04
N ARG A 62 -15.14 0.98 -2.61
CA ARG A 62 -15.35 1.61 -1.28
C ARG A 62 -15.37 0.61 -0.11
N PRO A 63 -14.43 0.65 0.84
CA PRO A 63 -14.47 -0.22 2.04
C PRO A 63 -15.79 -0.04 2.82
N PRO A 64 -16.27 -1.05 3.58
CA PRO A 64 -15.42 -2.01 4.27
C PRO A 64 -15.15 -3.25 3.43
N LEU A 65 -14.02 -3.26 2.77
CA LEU A 65 -13.53 -4.47 2.14
C LEU A 65 -13.02 -5.38 3.25
N LEU A 66 -13.82 -6.35 3.63
CA LEU A 66 -13.38 -7.47 4.47
C LEU A 66 -12.53 -8.46 3.65
N SER A 67 -12.43 -8.25 2.34
CA SER A 67 -11.61 -9.12 1.52
C SER A 67 -10.15 -8.69 1.60
N THR A 68 -9.34 -9.56 2.12
CA THR A 68 -7.88 -9.50 2.12
C THR A 68 -7.28 -9.52 0.69
N GLU A 69 -8.13 -9.67 -0.33
CA GLU A 69 -7.75 -9.76 -1.74
C GLU A 69 -8.10 -8.48 -2.51
N ILE A 70 -7.53 -7.34 -2.10
CA ILE A 70 -7.71 -6.09 -2.83
C ILE A 70 -7.01 -6.18 -4.18
N VAL A 71 -5.81 -6.79 -4.21
CA VAL A 71 -5.11 -7.14 -5.44
C VAL A 71 -4.77 -8.61 -5.40
N SER A 72 -5.48 -9.43 -6.19
CA SER A 72 -5.17 -10.84 -6.27
C SER A 72 -3.86 -11.08 -7.03
N PRO A 73 -3.15 -12.18 -6.77
CA PRO A 73 -1.98 -12.57 -7.57
C PRO A 73 -2.29 -12.64 -9.07
N GLN A 74 -3.52 -13.02 -9.43
CA GLN A 74 -3.95 -13.09 -10.83
C GLN A 74 -4.01 -11.69 -11.46
N ILE A 75 -4.61 -10.71 -10.78
CA ILE A 75 -4.65 -9.32 -11.27
C ILE A 75 -3.23 -8.77 -11.41
N TRP A 76 -2.36 -9.03 -10.43
CA TRP A 76 -0.97 -8.62 -10.49
C TRP A 76 -0.25 -9.24 -11.70
N GLN A 77 -0.36 -10.56 -11.88
CA GLN A 77 0.20 -11.26 -13.01
C GLN A 77 -0.36 -10.77 -14.34
N GLU A 78 -1.66 -10.52 -14.44
CA GLU A 78 -2.27 -9.99 -15.66
C GLU A 78 -1.72 -8.62 -16.04
N CYS A 79 -1.52 -7.74 -15.08
CA CYS A 79 -0.90 -6.44 -15.30
C CYS A 79 0.57 -6.54 -15.75
N LEU A 80 1.28 -7.60 -15.36
CA LEU A 80 2.68 -7.84 -15.71
C LEU A 80 2.86 -8.68 -16.99
N LYS A 81 1.87 -9.47 -17.41
CA LYS A 81 1.93 -10.40 -18.56
C LYS A 81 2.39 -9.76 -19.88
N SER A 82 2.19 -8.47 -20.04
CA SER A 82 2.60 -7.75 -21.25
C SER A 82 4.10 -7.37 -21.27
N LYS A 83 4.83 -7.59 -20.19
CA LYS A 83 6.13 -6.94 -20.01
C LYS A 83 7.31 -7.87 -19.82
N ASP A 84 7.21 -8.91 -19.12
CA ASP A 84 8.17 -10.00 -18.99
C ASP A 84 7.81 -10.97 -17.86
N LYS A 85 8.40 -12.14 -17.91
CA LYS A 85 7.84 -13.35 -17.33
C LYS A 85 8.14 -13.56 -15.85
N ASP A 86 8.98 -12.73 -15.25
CA ASP A 86 9.39 -12.92 -13.85
C ASP A 86 8.73 -11.88 -12.93
N CYS A 87 7.57 -12.28 -12.38
CA CYS A 87 6.84 -11.43 -11.44
C CYS A 87 7.66 -11.08 -10.20
N ASP A 88 8.67 -11.88 -9.87
CA ASP A 88 9.54 -11.66 -8.70
C ASP A 88 10.41 -10.40 -8.85
N GLU A 89 10.73 -10.00 -10.07
CA GLU A 89 11.50 -8.79 -10.33
C GLU A 89 10.72 -7.51 -10.02
N TYR A 90 9.40 -7.60 -9.86
CA TYR A 90 8.50 -6.47 -9.59
C TYR A 90 8.05 -6.37 -8.13
N CYS A 91 8.66 -7.14 -7.24
CA CYS A 91 8.25 -7.21 -5.84
C CYS A 91 8.27 -5.84 -5.15
N THR A 92 7.21 -5.56 -4.43
CA THR A 92 7.01 -4.30 -3.71
C THR A 92 6.16 -4.50 -2.45
N THR A 93 6.38 -3.69 -1.45
CA THR A 93 5.45 -3.52 -0.33
C THR A 93 4.27 -2.63 -0.74
N CYS A 94 3.25 -2.54 0.08
CA CYS A 94 2.19 -1.55 -0.09
C CYS A 94 1.49 -1.27 1.24
N SER A 95 1.32 0.00 1.55
CA SER A 95 0.51 0.48 2.66
C SER A 95 -0.49 1.51 2.17
N PHE A 96 -1.74 1.45 2.66
CA PHE A 96 -2.75 2.41 2.28
C PHE A 96 -3.61 2.86 3.45
N ALA A 97 -4.16 4.06 3.32
CA ALA A 97 -5.25 4.57 4.14
C ALA A 97 -6.39 5.02 3.22
N PHE A 98 -7.59 4.59 3.56
CA PHE A 98 -8.84 5.03 2.95
C PHE A 98 -9.71 5.69 4.02
N ILE A 99 -10.13 6.90 3.80
CA ILE A 99 -11.00 7.64 4.72
C ILE A 99 -12.32 7.89 4.02
N ASP A 100 -13.40 7.36 4.59
CA ASP A 100 -14.77 7.71 4.23
C ASP A 100 -15.22 8.86 5.13
N LYS A 101 -15.40 10.05 4.54
CA LYS A 101 -15.77 11.27 5.26
C LYS A 101 -17.21 11.19 5.77
N SER A 102 -18.10 10.55 5.03
CA SER A 102 -19.52 10.41 5.36
C SER A 102 -19.74 9.40 6.48
N ALA A 103 -19.10 8.24 6.38
CA ALA A 103 -19.15 7.19 7.39
C ALA A 103 -18.26 7.49 8.61
N LYS A 104 -17.40 8.51 8.55
CA LYS A 104 -16.39 8.81 9.57
C LYS A 104 -15.53 7.59 9.90
N GLN A 105 -15.10 6.90 8.86
CA GLN A 105 -14.34 5.65 8.96
C GLN A 105 -12.98 5.79 8.28
N ILE A 106 -11.99 5.20 8.91
CA ILE A 106 -10.65 5.02 8.34
C ILE A 106 -10.41 3.52 8.19
N THR A 107 -10.13 3.08 6.97
CA THR A 107 -9.66 1.73 6.67
C THR A 107 -8.20 1.83 6.29
N VAL A 108 -7.36 1.05 6.95
CA VAL A 108 -5.92 0.96 6.64
C VAL A 108 -5.56 -0.46 6.30
N GLY A 109 -4.62 -0.62 5.38
CA GLY A 109 -4.12 -1.94 5.02
C GLY A 109 -2.64 -1.91 4.68
N GLN A 110 -1.97 -3.03 4.93
CA GLN A 110 -0.53 -3.17 4.80
C GLN A 110 -0.14 -4.55 4.27
N ILE A 111 0.79 -4.57 3.33
CA ILE A 111 1.64 -5.69 2.96
C ILE A 111 3.08 -5.21 3.05
N GLY A 112 3.91 -5.92 3.79
CA GLY A 112 5.31 -5.57 4.00
C GLY A 112 5.55 -4.79 5.28
N ASP A 113 6.67 -4.10 5.35
CA ASP A 113 7.20 -3.52 6.58
C ASP A 113 7.08 -2.00 6.67
N SER A 114 6.38 -1.36 5.74
CA SER A 114 6.08 0.08 5.80
C SER A 114 4.98 0.34 6.84
N PRO A 115 5.28 0.86 8.05
CA PRO A 115 4.30 1.00 9.12
C PRO A 115 3.30 2.12 8.84
N ILE A 116 2.09 1.96 9.37
CA ILE A 116 1.05 2.99 9.36
C ILE A 116 0.86 3.50 10.79
N PHE A 117 0.91 4.82 10.96
CA PHE A 117 0.64 5.46 12.23
C PHE A 117 -0.65 6.28 12.15
N ILE A 118 -1.60 6.01 13.04
CA ILE A 118 -2.85 6.75 13.16
C ILE A 118 -2.84 7.51 14.48
N LYS A 119 -2.82 8.83 14.40
CA LYS A 119 -2.98 9.68 15.60
C LYS A 119 -4.47 9.85 15.90
N VAL A 120 -4.93 9.25 16.97
CA VAL A 120 -6.34 9.27 17.38
C VAL A 120 -6.66 10.54 18.18
N ASP A 121 -5.75 10.93 19.08
CA ASP A 121 -5.81 12.17 19.89
C ASP A 121 -4.41 12.64 20.27
N CYS A 122 -4.30 13.66 21.13
CA CYS A 122 -2.99 14.23 21.51
C CYS A 122 -2.03 13.19 22.11
N ASN A 123 -2.55 12.14 22.75
CA ASN A 123 -1.76 11.20 23.55
C ASN A 123 -1.78 9.77 23.02
N LYS A 124 -2.59 9.49 21.96
CA LYS A 124 -2.77 8.13 21.46
C LYS A 124 -2.41 8.04 19.99
N VAL A 125 -1.39 7.24 19.71
CA VAL A 125 -1.02 6.80 18.37
C VAL A 125 -1.24 5.29 18.29
N ILE A 126 -1.88 4.84 17.22
CA ILE A 126 -2.03 3.43 16.87
C ILE A 126 -1.01 3.16 15.78
N GLU A 127 -0.21 2.12 15.97
CA GLU A 127 0.73 1.63 14.97
C GLU A 127 0.20 0.33 14.38
N LEU A 128 0.10 0.26 13.06
CA LEU A 128 -0.06 -0.97 12.31
C LEU A 128 1.30 -1.31 11.72
N ARG A 129 1.87 -2.41 12.19
CA ARG A 129 3.16 -2.92 11.73
C ARG A 129 3.06 -4.43 11.50
N GLN A 130 3.75 -4.92 10.50
CA GLN A 130 3.95 -6.35 10.33
C GLN A 130 4.91 -6.87 11.41
N GLU A 131 4.47 -7.86 12.18
CA GLU A 131 5.40 -8.65 13.01
C GLU A 131 6.25 -9.52 12.08
N LYS A 132 7.56 -9.45 12.21
CA LYS A 132 8.50 -10.25 11.43
C LYS A 132 8.93 -11.45 12.26
N ASP A 133 8.70 -12.65 11.75
CA ASP A 133 9.25 -13.88 12.35
C ASP A 133 10.78 -13.96 12.19
N PHE A 134 11.28 -13.38 11.09
CA PHE A 134 12.72 -13.26 10.79
C PHE A 134 13.03 -11.86 10.26
N SER A 135 14.13 -11.28 10.73
CA SER A 135 14.51 -9.89 10.42
C SER A 135 14.74 -9.57 8.93
N ASN A 136 14.96 -10.59 8.12
CA ASN A 136 15.35 -10.44 6.71
C ASN A 136 14.24 -10.82 5.72
N ILE A 137 13.04 -11.21 6.19
CA ILE A 137 11.93 -11.59 5.33
C ILE A 137 10.86 -10.51 5.44
N THR A 138 10.56 -9.87 4.31
CA THR A 138 9.48 -8.89 4.18
C THR A 138 8.42 -9.47 3.24
N ASP A 139 7.16 -9.53 3.70
CA ASP A 139 6.04 -9.86 2.82
C ASP A 139 5.96 -8.82 1.71
N SER A 140 5.74 -9.27 0.50
CA SER A 140 5.65 -8.39 -0.66
C SER A 140 4.65 -8.91 -1.68
N LEU A 141 4.15 -8.00 -2.50
CA LEU A 141 3.43 -8.34 -3.71
C LEU A 141 4.43 -8.67 -4.82
N GLY A 142 4.13 -9.66 -5.63
CA GLY A 142 4.92 -10.00 -6.81
C GLY A 142 5.66 -11.33 -6.76
N GLY A 143 5.85 -11.90 -5.57
CA GLY A 143 6.45 -13.23 -5.44
C GLY A 143 5.48 -14.36 -5.76
N ASN A 144 5.99 -15.59 -5.77
CA ASN A 144 5.18 -16.82 -5.95
C ASN A 144 4.28 -17.12 -4.73
N THR A 145 4.37 -16.34 -3.68
CA THR A 145 3.55 -16.45 -2.47
C THR A 145 2.37 -15.50 -2.53
N VAL A 146 1.21 -16.01 -2.15
CA VAL A 146 -0.01 -15.18 -1.98
C VAL A 146 0.15 -14.37 -0.71
N SER A 147 0.59 -13.14 -0.81
CA SER A 147 0.59 -12.21 0.30
C SER A 147 -0.76 -11.51 0.39
N THR A 148 -1.33 -11.47 1.58
CA THR A 148 -2.61 -10.83 1.86
C THR A 148 -2.44 -9.52 2.61
N PHE A 149 -3.26 -8.53 2.30
CA PHE A 149 -3.29 -7.30 3.08
C PHE A 149 -3.78 -7.56 4.50
N ARG A 150 -3.08 -7.03 5.48
CA ARG A 150 -3.62 -6.87 6.84
C ARG A 150 -4.45 -5.62 6.85
N VAL A 151 -5.76 -5.73 7.09
CA VAL A 151 -6.70 -4.62 7.02
C VAL A 151 -7.31 -4.37 8.39
N GLN A 152 -7.40 -3.10 8.79
CA GLN A 152 -8.04 -2.66 10.03
C GLN A 152 -8.94 -1.45 9.77
N ASN A 153 -10.05 -1.38 10.52
CA ASN A 153 -11.02 -0.30 10.43
C ASN A 153 -11.11 0.47 11.75
N TYR A 154 -11.21 1.77 11.65
CA TYR A 154 -11.35 2.69 12.77
C TYR A 154 -12.48 3.68 12.50
N HIS A 155 -13.22 4.06 13.53
CA HIS A 155 -14.17 5.15 13.47
C HIS A 155 -13.61 6.36 14.20
N TYR A 156 -13.84 7.55 13.63
CA TYR A 156 -13.49 8.83 14.27
C TYR A 156 -14.75 9.67 14.50
N LYS A 157 -14.69 10.56 15.48
CA LYS A 157 -15.81 11.42 15.88
C LYS A 157 -15.90 12.69 15.02
#